data_fb1add115ef1af7b5cf36bef48785dfa
#
_entry.id   fb1add115ef1af7b5cf36bef48785dfa
#
_cell.length_a   1.000
_cell.length_b   1.000
_cell.length_c   1.000
_cell.angle_alpha   90.00
_cell.angle_beta   90.00
_cell.angle_gamma   90.00
#
_symmetry.space_group_name_H-M   'P 1'
#
loop_
_entity.id
_entity.type
_entity.pdbx_description
1 polymer ?
#
loop_
_entity_poly.entity_id
_entity_poly.type
_entity_poly.pdbx_seq_one_letter_code
_entity_poly.pdbx_strand_id
1 'polypeptide(L)'
;NPWLVTIGLFLIYTGFWGFYAACNVPIYDLGPEYGMEGISFWTATNIYLTPTTLSGITMNFLMSLSGGLLAGYVIAKGDPFWTYSSGLAGIICASAGNDLYHPIQALIIGMIGVVIAYKLHYWVERKFKIDDAVGAVAVHGYAGFVGLVICGFVLNGYPSSGYSVGAMFDGTTYATINPLG
;
A
#
# COMPACT_ATOMS: atom_id res chain seq x y z
N ASN A 1 6.02 -19.10 -19.25
CA ASN A 1 6.92 -19.87 -18.42
C ASN A 1 6.83 -19.40 -16.97
N PRO A 2 6.24 -20.19 -16.06
CA PRO A 2 6.01 -19.78 -14.66
C PRO A 2 7.29 -19.36 -13.93
N TRP A 3 8.40 -19.99 -14.21
CA TRP A 3 9.68 -19.68 -13.58
C TRP A 3 10.18 -18.27 -13.92
N LEU A 4 10.05 -17.87 -15.18
CA LEU A 4 10.42 -16.50 -15.58
C LEU A 4 9.49 -15.46 -14.94
N VAL A 5 8.21 -15.77 -14.84
CA VAL A 5 7.25 -14.91 -14.14
C VAL A 5 7.62 -14.76 -12.66
N THR A 6 7.96 -15.87 -12.01
CA THR A 6 8.37 -15.87 -10.61
C THR A 6 9.62 -15.01 -10.40
N ILE A 7 10.66 -15.21 -11.22
CA ILE A 7 11.88 -14.39 -11.14
C ILE A 7 11.56 -12.91 -11.35
N GLY A 8 10.76 -12.59 -12.36
CA GLY A 8 10.32 -11.22 -12.64
C GLY A 8 9.59 -10.59 -11.46
N LEU A 9 8.69 -11.34 -10.84
CA LEU A 9 7.93 -10.84 -9.66
C LEU A 9 8.83 -10.59 -8.45
N PHE A 10 9.81 -11.44 -8.18
CA PHE A 10 10.76 -11.20 -7.09
C PHE A 10 11.62 -9.95 -7.34
N LEU A 11 12.01 -9.70 -8.58
CA LEU A 11 12.69 -8.45 -8.95
C LEU A 11 11.77 -7.24 -8.74
N ILE A 12 10.50 -7.37 -9.12
CA ILE A 12 9.50 -6.32 -8.93
C ILE A 12 9.27 -6.08 -7.43
N TYR A 13 9.16 -7.11 -6.60
CA TYR A 13 8.99 -6.93 -5.15
C TYR A 13 10.14 -6.14 -4.55
N THR A 14 11.38 -6.46 -4.96
CA THR A 14 12.56 -5.72 -4.50
C THR A 14 12.51 -4.26 -4.94
N GLY A 15 12.12 -4.00 -6.19
CA GLY A 15 11.95 -2.65 -6.72
C GLY A 15 10.85 -1.87 -5.99
N PHE A 16 9.72 -2.51 -5.69
CA PHE A 16 8.63 -1.88 -4.94
C PHE A 16 9.02 -1.57 -3.49
N TRP A 17 9.81 -2.42 -2.84
CA TRP A 17 10.36 -2.08 -1.54
C TRP A 17 11.21 -0.82 -1.61
N GLY A 18 12.09 -0.72 -2.60
CA GLY A 18 12.90 0.48 -2.83
C GLY A 18 12.04 1.73 -3.11
N PHE A 19 10.97 1.57 -3.87
CA PHE A 19 10.01 2.63 -4.12
C PHE A 19 9.35 3.13 -2.82
N TYR A 20 8.86 2.23 -1.98
CA TYR A 20 8.27 2.60 -0.68
C TYR A 20 9.29 3.24 0.25
N ALA A 21 10.50 2.71 0.29
CA ALA A 21 11.59 3.29 1.07
C ALA A 21 11.92 4.72 0.61
N ALA A 22 11.90 4.97 -0.70
CA ALA A 22 12.14 6.29 -1.26
C ALA A 22 10.99 7.27 -1.03
N CYS A 23 9.76 6.78 -1.00
CA CYS A 23 8.56 7.59 -0.71
C CYS A 23 8.40 7.88 0.79
N ASN A 24 9.12 7.18 1.65
CA ASN A 24 9.21 7.51 3.05
C ASN A 24 10.05 8.77 3.20
N VAL A 25 9.39 9.90 3.16
CA VAL A 25 10.06 11.16 3.47
C VAL A 25 10.27 11.18 4.98
N PRO A 26 11.50 11.06 5.48
CA PRO A 26 11.77 11.25 6.88
C PRO A 26 11.30 12.65 7.24
N ILE A 27 10.45 12.73 8.25
CA ILE A 27 9.99 14.00 8.79
C ILE A 27 11.16 14.50 9.63
N TYR A 28 11.98 15.35 9.04
CA TYR A 28 13.03 16.04 9.77
C TYR A 28 12.37 17.21 10.53
N ASP A 29 12.73 17.36 11.77
CA ASP A 29 12.63 18.66 12.41
C ASP A 29 13.66 19.56 11.72
N LEU A 30 13.18 20.33 10.76
CA LEU A 30 14.04 21.25 10.01
C LEU A 30 14.40 22.48 10.84
N GLY A 31 13.90 22.57 12.07
CA GLY A 31 14.23 23.65 13.00
C GLY A 31 13.51 24.98 12.70
N PRO A 32 13.77 25.98 13.56
CA PRO A 32 13.08 27.27 13.51
C PRO A 32 13.34 28.07 12.23
N GLU A 33 14.48 27.85 11.58
CA GLU A 33 14.85 28.53 10.33
C GLU A 33 13.89 28.23 9.17
N TYR A 34 13.13 27.13 9.26
CA TYR A 34 12.11 26.74 8.27
C TYR A 34 10.67 26.98 8.79
N GLY A 35 10.51 27.68 9.92
CA GLY A 35 9.21 27.94 10.53
C GLY A 35 8.56 26.73 11.15
N MET A 36 9.35 25.71 11.45
CA MET A 36 8.87 24.41 11.94
C MET A 36 9.14 24.19 13.44
N GLU A 37 9.47 25.26 14.16
CA GLU A 37 9.70 25.22 15.59
C GLU A 37 8.41 24.83 16.33
N GLY A 38 8.53 23.83 17.19
CA GLY A 38 7.40 23.36 18.00
C GLY A 38 6.44 22.43 17.26
N ILE A 39 6.71 22.11 16.00
CA ILE A 39 5.98 21.07 15.30
C ILE A 39 6.50 19.74 15.82
N SER A 40 5.75 19.17 16.72
CA SER A 40 5.88 17.76 17.04
C SER A 40 5.47 16.98 15.80
N PHE A 41 6.43 16.76 14.92
CA PHE A 41 6.24 15.71 13.93
C PHE A 41 5.87 14.46 14.69
N TRP A 42 4.67 14.00 14.46
CA TRP A 42 4.31 12.74 14.90
C TRP A 42 5.39 11.75 14.54
N THR A 43 6.11 11.50 15.51
CA THR A 43 6.74 10.23 15.55
C THR A 43 5.58 9.27 15.40
N ALA A 44 5.64 8.43 14.48
CA ALA A 44 4.72 7.35 14.28
C ALA A 44 4.47 6.50 15.51
N THR A 45 5.15 6.71 16.57
CA THR A 45 4.80 6.29 17.92
C THR A 45 3.41 6.74 18.34
N ASN A 46 2.85 7.73 17.70
CA ASN A 46 1.51 8.24 18.01
C ASN A 46 0.42 7.64 17.11
N ILE A 47 0.76 6.88 16.07
CA ILE A 47 -0.19 6.23 15.20
C ILE A 47 -0.14 4.74 15.42
N TYR A 48 -1.09 4.21 16.17
CA TYR A 48 -1.14 2.80 16.55
C TYR A 48 0.17 2.27 17.14
N LEU A 49 1.00 3.13 17.72
CA LEU A 49 2.33 2.77 18.22
C LEU A 49 3.28 2.23 17.13
N THR A 50 2.98 2.50 15.87
CA THR A 50 3.78 2.03 14.75
C THR A 50 4.64 3.16 14.21
N PRO A 51 5.96 3.02 14.20
CA PRO A 51 6.84 4.05 13.67
C PRO A 51 6.69 4.21 12.15
N THR A 52 6.53 5.45 11.66
CA THR A 52 6.73 5.81 10.25
C THR A 52 8.22 5.81 9.92
N THR A 53 8.88 4.73 10.28
CA THR A 53 10.29 4.50 10.02
C THR A 53 10.45 3.57 8.84
N LEU A 54 11.62 3.52 8.28
CA LEU A 54 11.96 2.55 7.25
C LEU A 54 11.66 1.11 7.72
N SER A 55 11.86 0.83 8.99
CA SER A 55 11.50 -0.47 9.58
C SER A 55 10.00 -0.73 9.57
N GLY A 56 9.18 0.27 9.92
CA GLY A 56 7.73 0.17 9.88
C GLY A 56 7.20 -0.05 8.47
N ILE A 57 7.71 0.72 7.50
CA ILE A 57 7.37 0.58 6.09
C ILE A 57 7.77 -0.80 5.57
N THR A 58 8.96 -1.27 5.90
CA THR A 58 9.43 -2.61 5.51
C THR A 58 8.54 -3.70 6.11
N MET A 59 8.14 -3.57 7.37
CA MET A 59 7.24 -4.52 8.01
C MET A 59 5.86 -4.53 7.31
N ASN A 60 5.29 -3.36 7.06
CA ASN A 60 3.99 -3.26 6.38
C ASN A 60 4.04 -3.79 4.94
N PHE A 61 5.16 -3.53 4.24
CA PHE A 61 5.42 -4.11 2.94
C PHE A 61 5.43 -5.65 2.99
N LEU A 62 6.20 -6.23 3.92
CA LEU A 62 6.27 -7.68 4.07
C LEU A 62 4.94 -8.29 4.50
N MET A 63 4.19 -7.61 5.36
CA MET A 63 2.87 -8.07 5.80
C MET A 63 1.85 -8.05 4.67
N SER A 64 1.79 -6.98 3.88
CA SER A 64 0.89 -6.89 2.73
C SER A 64 1.28 -7.87 1.62
N LEU A 65 2.56 -8.07 1.36
CA LEU A 65 3.09 -9.10 0.47
C LEU A 65 2.64 -10.49 0.93
N SER A 66 2.86 -10.80 2.21
CA SER A 66 2.49 -12.10 2.78
C SER A 66 0.99 -12.34 2.74
N GLY A 67 0.20 -11.34 3.10
CA GLY A 67 -1.27 -11.40 2.99
C GLY A 67 -1.73 -11.66 1.56
N GLY A 68 -1.13 -10.96 0.60
CA GLY A 68 -1.40 -11.17 -0.81
C GLY A 68 -1.06 -12.57 -1.28
N LEU A 69 0.13 -13.07 -0.97
CA LEU A 69 0.58 -14.42 -1.31
C LEU A 69 -0.34 -15.49 -0.73
N LEU A 70 -0.70 -15.38 0.55
CA LEU A 70 -1.58 -16.31 1.24
C LEU A 70 -2.98 -16.32 0.62
N ALA A 71 -3.58 -15.16 0.42
CA ALA A 71 -4.90 -15.06 -0.20
C ALA A 71 -4.89 -15.59 -1.63
N GLY A 72 -3.86 -15.25 -2.41
CA GLY A 72 -3.69 -15.73 -3.77
C GLY A 72 -3.55 -17.25 -3.85
N TYR A 73 -2.71 -17.82 -2.99
CA TYR A 73 -2.56 -19.27 -2.92
C TYR A 73 -3.88 -19.99 -2.64
N VAL A 74 -4.64 -19.49 -1.68
CA VAL A 74 -5.93 -20.10 -1.29
C VAL A 74 -6.96 -19.95 -2.40
N ILE A 75 -7.16 -18.73 -2.94
CA ILE A 75 -8.22 -18.46 -3.91
C ILE A 75 -7.94 -19.08 -5.28
N ALA A 76 -6.67 -19.14 -5.68
CA ALA A 76 -6.22 -19.73 -6.94
C ALA A 76 -5.88 -21.23 -6.81
N LYS A 77 -6.11 -21.83 -5.63
CA LYS A 77 -5.87 -23.25 -5.38
C LYS A 77 -4.43 -23.69 -5.69
N GLY A 78 -3.48 -22.83 -5.38
CA GLY A 78 -2.05 -23.10 -5.58
C GLY A 78 -1.55 -22.86 -7.00
N ASP A 79 -2.33 -22.22 -7.85
CA ASP A 79 -1.82 -21.80 -9.18
C ASP A 79 -0.61 -20.88 -9.00
N PRO A 80 0.55 -21.18 -9.58
CA PRO A 80 1.77 -20.43 -9.34
C PRO A 80 1.70 -18.99 -9.86
N PHE A 81 1.06 -18.77 -11.00
CA PHE A 81 0.95 -17.44 -11.60
C PHE A 81 0.19 -16.50 -10.68
N TRP A 82 -1.02 -16.91 -10.26
CA TRP A 82 -1.83 -16.11 -9.37
C TRP A 82 -1.27 -16.02 -7.96
N THR A 83 -0.66 -17.09 -7.46
CA THR A 83 -0.04 -17.05 -6.12
C THR A 83 0.98 -15.92 -6.04
N TYR A 84 1.92 -15.86 -6.97
CA TYR A 84 2.96 -14.84 -6.94
C TYR A 84 2.46 -13.46 -7.38
N SER A 85 1.63 -13.38 -8.42
CA SER A 85 1.03 -12.10 -8.85
C SER A 85 0.18 -11.46 -7.75
N SER A 86 -0.44 -12.27 -6.91
CA SER A 86 -1.23 -11.81 -5.76
C SER A 86 -0.37 -11.16 -4.68
N GLY A 87 0.89 -11.54 -4.54
CA GLY A 87 1.82 -10.82 -3.68
C GLY A 87 1.95 -9.36 -4.09
N LEU A 88 2.11 -9.12 -5.39
CA LEU A 88 2.17 -7.76 -5.94
C LEU A 88 0.85 -7.01 -5.75
N ALA A 89 -0.29 -7.66 -6.02
CA ALA A 89 -1.61 -7.07 -5.80
C ALA A 89 -1.83 -6.68 -4.33
N GLY A 90 -1.36 -7.50 -3.39
CA GLY A 90 -1.41 -7.20 -1.96
C GLY A 90 -0.60 -5.97 -1.59
N ILE A 91 0.62 -5.86 -2.09
CA ILE A 91 1.48 -4.69 -1.90
C ILE A 91 0.79 -3.44 -2.46
N ILE A 92 0.29 -3.51 -3.69
CA ILE A 92 -0.35 -2.36 -4.36
C ILE A 92 -1.60 -1.93 -3.61
N CYS A 93 -2.41 -2.86 -3.13
CA CYS A 93 -3.59 -2.52 -2.34
C CYS A 93 -3.24 -1.78 -1.04
N ALA A 94 -2.15 -2.15 -0.39
CA ALA A 94 -1.72 -1.49 0.83
C ALA A 94 -0.90 -0.20 0.60
N SER A 95 -0.53 0.10 -0.66
CA SER A 95 0.40 1.19 -0.99
C SER A 95 -0.02 2.54 -0.46
N ALA A 96 -1.31 2.86 -0.53
CA ALA A 96 -1.83 4.19 -0.19
C ALA A 96 -1.64 4.58 1.28
N GLY A 97 -1.45 3.62 2.17
CA GLY A 97 -1.25 3.88 3.60
C GLY A 97 -0.13 3.04 4.21
N ASN A 98 0.79 2.54 3.38
CA ASN A 98 1.83 1.61 3.82
C ASN A 98 2.73 2.17 4.94
N ASP A 99 2.91 3.48 4.98
CA ASP A 99 3.66 4.20 6.01
C ASP A 99 2.88 4.41 7.31
N LEU A 100 1.55 4.28 7.27
CA LEU A 100 0.65 4.61 8.38
C LEU A 100 -0.09 3.40 8.95
N TYR A 101 -0.23 2.32 8.19
CA TYR A 101 -0.93 1.13 8.65
C TYR A 101 -0.20 0.44 9.80
N HIS A 102 -0.98 -0.15 10.68
CA HIS A 102 -0.46 -1.19 11.55
C HIS A 102 -0.13 -2.44 10.71
N PRO A 103 0.92 -3.20 11.01
CA PRO A 103 1.29 -4.39 10.22
C PRO A 103 0.16 -5.40 10.00
N ILE A 104 -0.68 -5.61 10.99
CA ILE A 104 -1.86 -6.49 10.87
C ILE A 104 -2.89 -5.90 9.88
N GLN A 105 -3.08 -4.59 9.87
CA GLN A 105 -3.94 -3.94 8.89
C GLN A 105 -3.39 -4.13 7.48
N ALA A 106 -2.09 -3.93 7.28
CA ALA A 106 -1.44 -4.13 5.99
C ALA A 106 -1.63 -5.56 5.47
N LEU A 107 -1.49 -6.57 6.34
CA LEU A 107 -1.75 -7.97 6.00
C LEU A 107 -3.19 -8.17 5.52
N ILE A 108 -4.17 -7.70 6.30
CA ILE A 108 -5.60 -7.88 6.01
C ILE A 108 -5.98 -7.11 4.74
N ILE A 109 -5.50 -5.89 4.57
CA ILE A 109 -5.73 -5.06 3.38
C ILE A 109 -5.18 -5.75 2.13
N GLY A 110 -3.98 -6.31 2.22
CA GLY A 110 -3.39 -7.09 1.13
C GLY A 110 -4.25 -8.30 0.75
N MET A 111 -4.76 -9.03 1.74
CA MET A 111 -5.66 -10.17 1.51
C MET A 111 -6.97 -9.74 0.83
N ILE A 112 -7.61 -8.69 1.32
CA ILE A 112 -8.87 -8.17 0.76
C ILE A 112 -8.68 -7.72 -0.69
N GLY A 113 -7.62 -6.95 -0.94
CA GLY A 113 -7.31 -6.45 -2.28
C GLY A 113 -7.15 -7.57 -3.30
N VAL A 114 -6.45 -8.64 -2.93
CA VAL A 114 -6.25 -9.81 -3.78
C VAL A 114 -7.57 -10.52 -4.09
N VAL A 115 -8.40 -10.76 -3.08
CA VAL A 115 -9.69 -11.44 -3.29
C VAL A 115 -10.57 -10.66 -4.26
N ILE A 116 -10.60 -9.34 -4.14
CA ILE A 116 -11.40 -8.47 -5.01
C ILE A 116 -10.79 -8.44 -6.41
N ALA A 117 -9.48 -8.20 -6.52
CA ALA A 117 -8.80 -8.12 -7.82
C ALA A 117 -8.93 -9.42 -8.62
N TYR A 118 -8.75 -10.58 -7.98
CA TYR A 118 -8.92 -11.88 -8.60
C TYR A 118 -10.34 -12.10 -9.13
N LYS A 119 -11.36 -11.78 -8.33
CA LYS A 119 -12.75 -11.93 -8.74
C LYS A 119 -13.14 -10.96 -9.86
N LEU A 120 -12.68 -9.71 -9.78
CA LEU A 120 -12.94 -8.71 -10.81
C LEU A 120 -12.25 -9.06 -12.13
N HIS A 121 -11.03 -9.57 -12.10
CA HIS A 121 -10.31 -10.02 -13.28
C HIS A 121 -11.16 -11.00 -14.09
N TYR A 122 -11.57 -12.11 -13.51
CA TYR A 122 -12.36 -13.11 -14.22
C TYR A 122 -13.79 -12.64 -14.54
N TRP A 123 -14.34 -11.74 -13.74
CA TRP A 123 -15.66 -11.17 -14.05
C TRP A 123 -15.59 -10.27 -15.29
N VAL A 124 -14.58 -9.41 -15.38
CA VAL A 124 -14.38 -8.50 -16.53
C VAL A 124 -14.07 -9.29 -17.79
N GLU A 125 -13.17 -10.26 -17.72
CA GLU A 125 -12.86 -11.12 -18.87
C GLU A 125 -14.10 -11.81 -19.42
N ARG A 126 -14.90 -12.41 -18.56
CA ARG A 126 -16.13 -13.12 -18.98
C ARG A 126 -17.22 -12.19 -19.49
N LYS A 127 -17.40 -11.05 -18.83
CA LYS A 127 -18.49 -10.12 -19.13
C LYS A 127 -18.21 -9.25 -20.35
N PHE A 128 -17.01 -8.71 -20.45
CA PHE A 128 -16.64 -7.73 -21.46
C PHE A 128 -15.72 -8.29 -22.54
N LYS A 129 -15.25 -9.52 -22.40
CA LYS A 129 -14.31 -10.15 -23.32
C LYS A 129 -13.00 -9.36 -23.49
N ILE A 130 -12.60 -8.70 -22.43
CA ILE A 130 -11.33 -7.98 -22.37
C ILE A 130 -10.29 -8.92 -21.78
N ASP A 131 -9.24 -9.17 -22.53
CA ASP A 131 -8.13 -10.02 -22.12
C ASP A 131 -7.11 -9.19 -21.29
N ASP A 132 -6.84 -9.63 -20.09
CA ASP A 132 -5.77 -9.11 -19.23
C ASP A 132 -4.75 -10.23 -19.00
N ALA A 133 -4.06 -10.60 -20.08
CA ALA A 133 -3.24 -11.80 -20.21
C ALA A 133 -2.19 -12.00 -19.11
N VAL A 134 -1.71 -10.93 -18.51
CA VAL A 134 -0.72 -10.94 -17.42
C VAL A 134 -1.29 -10.44 -16.08
N GLY A 135 -2.58 -10.19 -16.03
CA GLY A 135 -3.24 -9.69 -14.82
C GLY A 135 -2.81 -8.28 -14.41
N ALA A 136 -2.24 -7.49 -15.32
CA ALA A 136 -1.73 -6.17 -15.00
C ALA A 136 -2.85 -5.21 -14.55
N VAL A 137 -3.99 -5.23 -15.23
CA VAL A 137 -5.15 -4.41 -14.85
C VAL A 137 -5.69 -4.86 -13.50
N ALA A 138 -5.74 -6.18 -13.26
CA ALA A 138 -6.20 -6.71 -11.98
C ALA A 138 -5.29 -6.29 -10.82
N VAL A 139 -3.99 -6.46 -11.00
CA VAL A 139 -2.98 -6.23 -9.97
C VAL A 139 -2.83 -4.72 -9.68
N HIS A 140 -2.74 -3.88 -10.71
CA HIS A 140 -2.50 -2.45 -10.54
C HIS A 140 -3.80 -1.65 -10.47
N GLY A 141 -4.74 -1.90 -11.38
CA GLY A 141 -5.99 -1.15 -11.48
C GLY A 141 -6.96 -1.49 -10.35
N TYR A 142 -7.40 -2.75 -10.27
CA TYR A 142 -8.42 -3.12 -9.30
C TYR A 142 -7.90 -3.12 -7.87
N ALA A 143 -6.72 -3.72 -7.62
CA ALA A 143 -6.14 -3.70 -6.29
C ALA A 143 -5.77 -2.28 -5.84
N GLY A 144 -5.23 -1.45 -6.73
CA GLY A 144 -4.89 -0.06 -6.41
C GLY A 144 -6.12 0.78 -6.09
N PHE A 145 -7.19 0.68 -6.89
CA PHE A 145 -8.44 1.39 -6.62
C PHE A 145 -9.05 0.97 -5.28
N VAL A 146 -9.13 -0.33 -5.03
CA VAL A 146 -9.62 -0.85 -3.74
C VAL A 146 -8.77 -0.35 -2.59
N GLY A 147 -7.45 -0.32 -2.76
CA GLY A 147 -6.51 0.17 -1.77
C GLY A 147 -6.73 1.64 -1.41
N LEU A 148 -6.96 2.50 -2.40
CA LEU A 148 -7.28 3.92 -2.17
C LEU A 148 -8.57 4.07 -1.38
N VAL A 149 -9.62 3.33 -1.73
CA VAL A 149 -10.89 3.36 -1.01
C VAL A 149 -10.72 2.90 0.44
N ILE A 150 -10.02 1.79 0.66
CA ILE A 150 -9.75 1.27 2.01
C ILE A 150 -8.93 2.28 2.80
N CYS A 151 -7.89 2.86 2.20
CA CYS A 151 -7.05 3.87 2.84
C CYS A 151 -7.89 5.04 3.37
N GLY A 152 -8.78 5.58 2.53
CA GLY A 152 -9.66 6.67 2.93
C GLY A 152 -10.52 6.36 4.15
N PHE A 153 -11.05 5.14 4.25
CA PHE A 153 -11.86 4.74 5.40
C PHE A 153 -11.05 4.36 6.63
N VAL A 154 -9.99 3.58 6.45
CA VAL A 154 -9.16 3.07 7.56
C VAL A 154 -8.35 4.17 8.20
N LEU A 155 -7.85 5.11 7.42
CA LEU A 155 -7.03 6.22 7.89
C LEU A 155 -7.80 7.55 7.98
N ASN A 156 -9.12 7.50 7.96
CA ASN A 156 -9.95 8.70 8.10
C ASN A 156 -9.62 9.47 9.38
N GLY A 157 -9.32 10.75 9.22
CA GLY A 157 -8.91 11.60 10.34
C GLY A 157 -7.46 11.43 10.79
N TYR A 158 -6.74 10.46 10.19
CA TYR A 158 -5.32 10.37 10.41
C TYR A 158 -4.64 11.52 9.69
N PRO A 159 -3.63 12.10 10.33
CA PRO A 159 -2.81 13.05 9.65
C PRO A 159 -2.16 12.33 8.45
N SER A 160 -2.14 12.92 7.28
CA SER A 160 -1.35 12.39 6.20
C SER A 160 0.13 12.62 6.53
N SER A 161 0.98 11.62 6.37
CA SER A 161 2.42 11.83 6.29
C SER A 161 2.74 12.69 5.07
N GLY A 162 1.70 13.07 4.37
CA GLY A 162 1.78 13.85 3.18
C GLY A 162 2.56 15.10 3.48
N TYR A 163 3.72 15.06 3.00
CA TYR A 163 4.39 16.18 2.45
C TYR A 163 3.49 16.79 1.37
N SER A 164 2.32 17.21 1.74
CA SER A 164 1.64 18.26 1.01
C SER A 164 2.42 19.51 1.36
N VAL A 165 3.58 19.46 0.77
CA VAL A 165 4.57 20.46 0.70
C VAL A 165 3.97 21.83 0.83
N GLY A 166 4.33 22.49 1.88
CA GLY A 166 4.39 23.95 1.93
C GLY A 166 3.12 24.74 1.71
N ALA A 167 2.15 24.21 1.03
CA ALA A 167 0.94 24.96 0.65
C ALA A 167 -0.19 24.82 1.66
N MET A 168 -0.11 23.87 2.58
CA MET A 168 -1.17 23.62 3.56
C MET A 168 -0.69 23.59 5.01
N PHE A 169 0.55 23.93 5.22
CA PHE A 169 1.10 23.96 6.55
C PHE A 169 1.05 25.42 7.08
N ASP A 170 0.04 25.71 7.84
CA ASP A 170 -0.13 26.99 8.54
C ASP A 170 0.45 26.99 9.97
N GLY A 171 1.21 25.93 10.31
CA GLY A 171 1.77 25.74 11.65
C GLY A 171 0.81 25.16 12.67
N THR A 172 -0.47 25.05 12.35
CA THR A 172 -1.51 24.63 13.29
C THR A 172 -2.44 23.54 12.74
N THR A 173 -2.53 23.42 11.41
CA THR A 173 -3.45 22.51 10.77
C THR A 173 -2.70 21.45 9.96
N TYR A 174 -2.89 20.19 10.30
CA TYR A 174 -2.36 19.08 9.53
C TYR A 174 -3.37 18.67 8.46
N ALA A 175 -2.88 18.37 7.27
CA ALA A 175 -3.69 17.67 6.29
C ALA A 175 -4.11 16.31 6.89
N THR A 176 -5.37 16.00 6.84
CA THR A 176 -5.90 14.73 7.31
C THR A 176 -6.43 13.90 6.15
N ILE A 177 -6.33 12.60 6.27
CA ILE A 177 -7.01 11.70 5.35
C ILE A 177 -8.48 11.72 5.71
N ASN A 178 -9.31 12.19 4.80
CA ASN A 178 -10.74 12.29 5.02
C ASN A 178 -11.51 11.87 3.75
N PRO A 179 -12.15 10.72 3.74
CA PRO A 179 -12.91 10.25 2.58
C PRO A 179 -14.24 10.97 2.39
N LEU A 180 -14.67 11.75 3.36
CA LEU A 180 -15.97 12.42 3.38
C LEU A 180 -15.88 13.93 3.15
N GLY A 181 -14.68 14.47 3.01
CA GLY A 181 -14.49 15.93 2.85
C GLY A 181 -13.53 16.32 1.79
#